data_f15e9a53e9d27fe4b30c53bbd4345baa
#
_entry.id   f15e9a53e9d27fe4b30c53bbd4345baa
#
_cell.length_a   1.000
_cell.length_b   1.000
_cell.length_c   1.000
_cell.angle_alpha   90.00
_cell.angle_beta   90.00
_cell.angle_gamma   90.00
#
_symmetry.space_group_name_H-M   'P 1'
#
loop_
_entity.id
_entity.type
_entity.pdbx_description
1 polymer ?
#
loop_
_entity_poly.entity_id
_entity_poly.type
_entity_poly.pdbx_seq_one_letter_code
_entity_poly.pdbx_strand_id
1 'polypeptide(L)'
;MRVRVIVTKFTATKTRFEIGSLGLLSVSVVALYAAVFAAPMVAAPADAADAPTVSGLLFAPDPTLIQVADAASLSKKFSDLGYHLPGVRTEGDVPRIQVVNLPSDLVTIQPVAERKSLFILAMLPLVLHANEAILEERGKLLALAPKPLNSWAAQDRNWLGELALKYNVEDLEGQQLIDELIRRIDIVPASLAVAQAAEESGWGTSRFAIEGNAIFGQWTTSEANGLRPGGAEEEFKYFVRAFDGLGLSVAAYMQNLNSHAAYVSFRNRRKMQRDQVGELDSIGLAKTLLSYSERGSDYVVAIRTIMESNQLMEYDQARLRLDTPTNPNI
;
A
#
# COMPACT_ATOMS: atom_id res chain seq x y z
N MET A 1 24.20 39.18 -53.12
CA MET A 1 22.88 39.48 -52.49
C MET A 1 22.99 39.08 -51.00
N ARG A 2 23.22 40.09 -50.13
CA ARG A 2 23.43 39.87 -48.65
C ARG A 2 22.14 40.18 -47.96
N VAL A 3 21.61 39.14 -47.22
CA VAL A 3 20.43 39.31 -46.34
C VAL A 3 20.93 39.71 -44.96
N ARG A 4 20.47 40.86 -44.47
CA ARG A 4 20.68 41.33 -43.10
C ARG A 4 19.61 40.76 -42.19
N VAL A 5 20.03 40.08 -41.11
CA VAL A 5 19.18 39.67 -40.02
C VAL A 5 19.13 40.79 -38.98
N ILE A 6 17.93 41.31 -38.71
CA ILE A 6 17.68 42.31 -37.67
C ILE A 6 17.40 41.58 -36.37
N VAL A 7 18.25 41.76 -35.36
CA VAL A 7 18.03 41.28 -34.00
C VAL A 7 17.37 42.37 -33.18
N THR A 8 16.12 42.15 -32.82
CA THR A 8 15.39 43.05 -31.91
C THR A 8 15.66 42.63 -30.47
N LYS A 9 16.30 43.52 -29.70
CA LYS A 9 16.48 43.33 -28.24
C LYS A 9 15.18 43.63 -27.50
N PHE A 10 14.63 42.63 -26.81
CA PHE A 10 13.59 42.85 -25.80
C PHE A 10 14.24 43.13 -24.46
N THR A 11 13.98 44.33 -23.91
CA THR A 11 14.33 44.71 -22.54
C THR A 11 13.27 44.13 -21.59
N ALA A 12 13.66 43.24 -20.70
CA ALA A 12 12.79 42.70 -19.66
C ALA A 12 12.78 43.64 -18.45
N THR A 13 11.61 44.19 -18.16
CA THR A 13 11.34 44.97 -16.93
C THR A 13 11.15 44.00 -15.77
N LYS A 14 12.02 44.11 -14.74
CA LYS A 14 11.90 43.36 -13.48
C LYS A 14 10.70 43.84 -12.68
N THR A 15 9.64 43.08 -12.63
CA THR A 15 8.59 43.22 -11.61
C THR A 15 8.83 42.16 -10.53
N ARG A 16 9.18 42.61 -9.31
CA ARG A 16 9.26 41.76 -8.14
C ARG A 16 7.84 41.34 -7.75
N PHE A 17 7.54 40.09 -7.81
CA PHE A 17 6.39 39.48 -7.12
C PHE A 17 6.92 38.63 -5.96
N GLU A 18 6.65 39.13 -4.75
CA GLU A 18 6.77 38.31 -3.54
C GLU A 18 5.52 37.41 -3.48
N ILE A 19 5.70 36.12 -3.82
CA ILE A 19 4.67 35.09 -3.60
C ILE A 19 5.12 34.29 -2.39
N GLY A 20 4.29 34.39 -1.34
CA GLY A 20 4.51 33.68 -0.09
C GLY A 20 4.53 32.16 -0.30
N SER A 21 5.38 31.49 0.45
CA SER A 21 5.79 30.08 0.38
C SER A 21 4.72 29.04 0.78
N LEU A 22 3.43 29.36 0.74
CA LEU A 22 2.34 28.49 1.16
C LEU A 22 1.44 27.95 0.03
N GLY A 23 1.70 28.33 -1.23
CA GLY A 23 0.87 27.96 -2.38
C GLY A 23 1.42 26.84 -3.28
N LEU A 24 2.64 26.35 -3.06
CA LEU A 24 3.34 25.49 -4.03
C LEU A 24 3.16 23.98 -3.82
N LEU A 25 2.55 23.52 -2.72
CA LEU A 25 2.36 22.08 -2.46
C LEU A 25 1.05 21.52 -2.99
N SER A 26 0.04 22.36 -3.23
CA SER A 26 -1.27 21.90 -3.74
C SER A 26 -1.36 21.83 -5.27
N VAL A 27 -0.51 22.58 -5.98
CA VAL A 27 -0.51 22.60 -7.46
C VAL A 27 0.26 21.39 -8.04
N SER A 28 1.22 20.85 -7.30
CA SER A 28 2.06 19.74 -7.77
C SER A 28 1.31 18.41 -7.90
N VAL A 29 0.31 18.16 -7.06
CA VAL A 29 -0.48 16.92 -7.11
C VAL A 29 -1.48 16.95 -8.27
N VAL A 30 -2.10 18.08 -8.56
CA VAL A 30 -3.06 18.23 -9.68
C VAL A 30 -2.35 18.27 -11.04
N ALA A 31 -1.17 18.89 -11.13
CA ALA A 31 -0.38 18.91 -12.36
C ALA A 31 0.24 17.54 -12.69
N LEU A 32 0.53 16.71 -11.66
CA LEU A 32 1.01 15.34 -11.85
C LEU A 32 -0.07 14.43 -12.47
N TYR A 33 -1.33 14.62 -12.09
CA TYR A 33 -2.46 13.88 -12.68
C TYR A 33 -2.72 14.25 -14.14
N ALA A 34 -2.44 15.47 -14.58
CA ALA A 34 -2.64 15.88 -15.98
C ALA A 34 -1.52 15.42 -16.93
N ALA A 35 -0.30 15.18 -16.42
CA ALA A 35 0.82 14.67 -17.22
C ALA A 35 0.75 13.16 -17.49
N VAL A 36 0.03 12.41 -16.64
CA VAL A 36 -0.20 10.96 -16.78
C VAL A 36 -1.01 10.61 -18.03
N PHE A 37 -1.75 11.57 -18.62
CA PHE A 37 -2.62 11.33 -19.77
C PHE A 37 -1.94 11.42 -21.14
N ALA A 38 -0.64 11.77 -21.23
CA ALA A 38 0.06 11.96 -22.50
C ALA A 38 1.10 10.86 -22.83
N ALA A 39 1.39 9.93 -21.92
CA ALA A 39 2.29 8.81 -22.17
C ALA A 39 1.51 7.56 -22.62
N PRO A 40 2.04 6.69 -23.50
CA PRO A 40 1.38 5.44 -23.83
C PRO A 40 1.29 4.60 -22.54
N MET A 41 0.08 4.47 -22.00
CA MET A 41 -0.21 3.58 -20.89
C MET A 41 0.32 2.19 -21.21
N VAL A 42 1.18 1.66 -20.36
CA VAL A 42 1.31 0.21 -20.26
C VAL A 42 -0.11 -0.28 -19.89
N ALA A 43 -0.76 -0.94 -20.84
CA ALA A 43 -2.12 -1.39 -20.70
C ALA A 43 -2.25 -2.17 -19.39
N ALA A 44 -3.13 -1.72 -18.50
CA ALA A 44 -3.58 -2.57 -17.42
C ALA A 44 -4.09 -3.87 -18.07
N PRO A 45 -3.75 -5.07 -17.55
CA PRO A 45 -4.24 -6.31 -18.12
C PRO A 45 -5.75 -6.23 -18.23
N ALA A 46 -6.29 -6.64 -19.38
CA ALA A 46 -7.69 -6.52 -19.76
C ALA A 46 -8.69 -7.28 -18.85
N ASP A 47 -8.21 -8.01 -17.86
CA ASP A 47 -8.96 -8.93 -17.00
C ASP A 47 -8.98 -8.55 -15.51
N ALA A 48 -8.91 -7.26 -15.16
CA ALA A 48 -9.21 -6.83 -13.79
C ALA A 48 -10.72 -6.90 -13.44
N ALA A 49 -11.54 -7.50 -14.33
CA ALA A 49 -13.00 -7.58 -14.15
C ALA A 49 -13.43 -8.53 -13.02
N ASP A 50 -12.60 -9.53 -12.67
CA ASP A 50 -12.91 -10.52 -11.63
C ASP A 50 -11.67 -10.84 -10.79
N ALA A 51 -11.04 -9.81 -10.18
CA ALA A 51 -10.22 -10.12 -9.03
C ALA A 51 -11.15 -10.82 -8.02
N PRO A 52 -10.81 -12.04 -7.52
CA PRO A 52 -11.64 -12.74 -6.59
C PRO A 52 -12.00 -11.78 -5.47
N THR A 53 -13.29 -11.67 -5.20
CA THR A 53 -13.79 -10.98 -4.02
C THR A 53 -12.94 -11.47 -2.85
N VAL A 54 -12.20 -10.57 -2.21
CA VAL A 54 -11.28 -10.87 -1.09
C VAL A 54 -12.12 -11.28 0.15
N SER A 55 -13.19 -12.02 -0.09
CA SER A 55 -14.13 -12.60 0.88
C SER A 55 -13.58 -13.82 1.60
N GLY A 56 -12.26 -13.95 1.72
CA GLY A 56 -11.62 -15.09 2.37
C GLY A 56 -10.31 -14.76 3.05
N LEU A 57 -9.97 -13.47 3.23
CA LEU A 57 -8.93 -13.09 4.17
C LEU A 57 -9.50 -13.25 5.59
N LEU A 58 -9.49 -14.48 6.06
CA LEU A 58 -9.68 -14.79 7.46
C LEU A 58 -8.48 -14.20 8.21
N PHE A 59 -8.66 -12.99 8.73
CA PHE A 59 -7.75 -12.47 9.74
C PHE A 59 -7.80 -13.46 10.92
N ALA A 60 -6.65 -13.98 11.33
CA ALA A 60 -6.57 -14.76 12.57
C ALA A 60 -7.16 -13.93 13.71
N PRO A 61 -7.67 -14.48 14.77
CA PRO A 61 -8.87 -14.12 15.50
C PRO A 61 -9.42 -12.74 15.23
N ASP A 62 -10.72 -12.58 15.06
CA ASP A 62 -11.42 -11.38 14.59
C ASP A 62 -10.89 -10.09 15.20
N PRO A 63 -10.40 -9.14 14.41
CA PRO A 63 -9.93 -7.86 14.93
C PRO A 63 -11.11 -7.05 15.51
N THR A 64 -10.85 -6.27 16.56
CA THR A 64 -11.81 -5.28 17.04
C THR A 64 -11.95 -4.18 15.99
N LEU A 65 -13.15 -4.02 15.42
CA LEU A 65 -13.43 -2.98 14.43
C LEU A 65 -13.51 -1.61 15.11
N ILE A 66 -12.80 -0.63 14.58
CA ILE A 66 -12.86 0.77 15.00
C ILE A 66 -13.50 1.58 13.89
N GLN A 67 -14.70 2.08 14.17
CA GLN A 67 -15.40 3.04 13.33
C GLN A 67 -15.67 4.29 14.17
N VAL A 68 -15.22 5.44 13.68
CA VAL A 68 -15.31 6.73 14.37
C VAL A 68 -15.78 7.82 13.43
N ALA A 69 -16.39 8.86 13.98
CA ALA A 69 -16.90 9.99 13.19
C ALA A 69 -15.79 11.01 12.87
N ASP A 70 -14.79 11.16 13.74
CA ASP A 70 -13.77 12.20 13.68
C ASP A 70 -12.42 11.73 14.20
N ALA A 71 -11.38 12.51 13.90
CA ALA A 71 -10.00 12.21 14.25
C ALA A 71 -9.74 12.28 15.76
N ALA A 72 -10.46 13.13 16.50
CA ALA A 72 -10.33 13.21 17.95
C ALA A 72 -10.83 11.92 18.62
N SER A 73 -11.96 11.38 18.15
CA SER A 73 -12.50 10.09 18.59
C SER A 73 -11.55 8.93 18.28
N LEU A 74 -10.90 8.95 17.10
CA LEU A 74 -9.89 7.95 16.73
C LEU A 74 -8.68 8.01 17.68
N SER A 75 -8.15 9.22 17.91
CA SER A 75 -7.02 9.46 18.82
C SER A 75 -7.36 8.99 20.24
N LYS A 76 -8.58 9.30 20.72
CA LYS A 76 -9.06 8.85 22.02
C LYS A 76 -9.11 7.32 22.10
N LYS A 77 -9.64 6.63 21.09
CA LYS A 77 -9.69 5.17 21.05
C LYS A 77 -8.29 4.54 21.14
N PHE A 78 -7.30 5.07 20.41
CA PHE A 78 -5.94 4.59 20.53
C PHE A 78 -5.35 4.83 21.91
N SER A 79 -5.62 6.00 22.51
CA SER A 79 -5.19 6.32 23.87
C SER A 79 -5.82 5.38 24.91
N ASP A 80 -7.13 5.09 24.80
CA ASP A 80 -7.86 4.17 25.70
C ASP A 80 -7.27 2.74 25.63
N LEU A 81 -6.72 2.33 24.48
CA LEU A 81 -6.04 1.05 24.27
C LEU A 81 -4.56 1.06 24.70
N GLY A 82 -4.04 2.19 25.19
CA GLY A 82 -2.60 2.38 25.44
C GLY A 82 -1.76 2.22 24.17
N TYR A 83 -2.35 2.49 23.01
CA TYR A 83 -1.70 2.32 21.72
C TYR A 83 -1.12 3.63 21.21
N HIS A 84 0.21 3.74 21.26
CA HIS A 84 0.95 4.94 20.86
C HIS A 84 2.31 4.56 20.26
N LEU A 85 2.81 5.36 19.33
CA LEU A 85 4.04 5.04 18.59
C LEU A 85 5.27 4.79 19.48
N PRO A 86 5.54 5.57 20.55
CA PRO A 86 6.66 5.27 21.44
C PRO A 86 6.58 3.87 22.07
N GLY A 87 5.38 3.43 22.49
CA GLY A 87 5.17 2.09 23.05
C GLY A 87 5.44 1.00 22.01
N VAL A 88 4.95 1.16 20.78
CA VAL A 88 5.21 0.22 19.70
C VAL A 88 6.71 0.10 19.43
N ARG A 89 7.45 1.21 19.43
CA ARG A 89 8.91 1.20 19.22
C ARG A 89 9.69 0.44 20.29
N THR A 90 9.23 0.51 21.53
CA THR A 90 9.92 -0.13 22.66
C THR A 90 9.50 -1.58 22.89
N GLU A 91 8.24 -1.90 22.68
CA GLU A 91 7.64 -3.19 23.02
C GLU A 91 7.37 -4.07 21.78
N GLY A 92 7.20 -3.43 20.63
CA GLY A 92 6.86 -4.11 19.37
C GLY A 92 5.41 -4.56 19.30
N ASP A 93 4.60 -4.31 20.32
CA ASP A 93 3.25 -4.85 20.45
C ASP A 93 2.18 -3.88 19.91
N VAL A 94 1.34 -4.38 19.00
CA VAL A 94 0.27 -3.65 18.33
C VAL A 94 -1.08 -4.32 18.65
N PRO A 95 -2.13 -3.56 19.04
CA PRO A 95 -3.43 -4.17 19.33
C PRO A 95 -4.07 -4.76 18.06
N ARG A 96 -4.84 -5.83 18.22
CA ARG A 96 -5.65 -6.44 17.15
C ARG A 96 -6.88 -5.60 16.86
N ILE A 97 -6.69 -4.52 16.13
CA ILE A 97 -7.75 -3.59 15.75
C ILE A 97 -7.74 -3.39 14.24
N GLN A 98 -8.89 -3.02 13.70
CA GLN A 98 -9.06 -2.62 12.32
C GLN A 98 -9.84 -1.30 12.27
N VAL A 99 -9.16 -0.23 11.90
CA VAL A 99 -9.81 1.03 11.53
C VAL A 99 -10.51 0.81 10.18
N VAL A 100 -11.83 0.98 10.17
CA VAL A 100 -12.64 0.72 8.97
C VAL A 100 -12.42 1.80 7.92
N ASN A 101 -12.49 3.07 8.36
CA ASN A 101 -12.33 4.26 7.49
C ASN A 101 -11.49 5.31 8.21
N LEU A 102 -10.73 6.10 7.44
CA LEU A 102 -10.09 7.30 7.98
C LEU A 102 -11.13 8.42 8.18
N PRO A 103 -11.04 9.18 9.28
CA PRO A 103 -11.90 10.32 9.49
C PRO A 103 -11.68 11.41 8.45
N SER A 104 -12.75 12.03 7.95
CA SER A 104 -12.67 13.06 6.92
C SER A 104 -11.98 14.36 7.38
N ASP A 105 -11.98 14.62 8.67
CA ASP A 105 -11.33 15.76 9.31
C ASP A 105 -9.84 15.54 9.61
N LEU A 106 -9.27 14.38 9.26
CA LEU A 106 -7.85 14.08 9.46
C LEU A 106 -6.94 15.17 8.89
N VAL A 107 -7.33 15.79 7.77
CA VAL A 107 -6.61 16.88 7.12
C VAL A 107 -6.46 18.12 8.01
N THR A 108 -7.37 18.34 8.95
CA THR A 108 -7.39 19.51 9.84
C THR A 108 -6.47 19.38 11.06
N ILE A 109 -5.97 18.18 11.35
CA ILE A 109 -5.12 17.92 12.51
C ILE A 109 -3.80 18.67 12.42
N GLN A 110 -3.51 19.43 13.46
CA GLN A 110 -2.26 20.17 13.65
C GLN A 110 -1.68 19.88 15.05
N PRO A 111 -0.38 19.77 15.17
CA PRO A 111 0.65 19.87 14.11
C PRO A 111 0.63 18.68 13.16
N VAL A 112 1.23 18.83 11.99
CA VAL A 112 1.31 17.76 10.96
C VAL A 112 1.90 16.44 11.49
N ALA A 113 2.81 16.54 12.46
CA ALA A 113 3.40 15.36 13.12
C ALA A 113 2.33 14.50 13.85
N GLU A 114 1.34 15.12 14.46
CA GLU A 114 0.23 14.43 15.14
C GLU A 114 -0.64 13.68 14.10
N ARG A 115 -1.00 14.35 13.00
CA ARG A 115 -1.72 13.72 11.88
C ARG A 115 -0.98 12.50 11.32
N LYS A 116 0.34 12.63 11.10
CA LYS A 116 1.17 11.50 10.64
C LYS A 116 1.17 10.35 11.65
N SER A 117 1.29 10.66 12.94
CA SER A 117 1.24 9.65 13.99
C SER A 117 -0.10 8.91 14.00
N LEU A 118 -1.21 9.64 13.88
CA LEU A 118 -2.55 9.04 13.84
C LEU A 118 -2.74 8.15 12.60
N PHE A 119 -2.22 8.58 11.45
CA PHE A 119 -2.22 7.77 10.23
C PHE A 119 -1.39 6.49 10.37
N ILE A 120 -0.17 6.57 10.93
CA ILE A 120 0.67 5.38 11.16
C ILE A 120 -0.04 4.41 12.11
N LEU A 121 -0.61 4.90 13.22
CA LEU A 121 -1.36 4.09 14.18
C LEU A 121 -2.59 3.42 13.53
N ALA A 122 -3.26 4.07 12.59
CA ALA A 122 -4.37 3.48 11.86
C ALA A 122 -3.92 2.39 10.88
N MET A 123 -2.81 2.61 10.16
CA MET A 123 -2.36 1.71 9.10
C MET A 123 -1.58 0.50 9.61
N LEU A 124 -0.78 0.65 10.66
CA LEU A 124 0.12 -0.40 11.13
C LEU A 124 -0.60 -1.71 11.50
N PRO A 125 -1.69 -1.71 12.29
CA PRO A 125 -2.42 -2.94 12.59
C PRO A 125 -2.94 -3.65 11.33
N LEU A 126 -3.42 -2.90 10.33
CA LEU A 126 -3.95 -3.44 9.08
C LEU A 126 -2.85 -4.14 8.25
N VAL A 127 -1.66 -3.53 8.20
CA VAL A 127 -0.49 -4.10 7.54
C VAL A 127 -0.06 -5.40 8.23
N LEU A 128 -0.02 -5.40 9.56
CA LEU A 128 0.35 -6.58 10.33
C LEU A 128 -0.67 -7.72 10.19
N HIS A 129 -1.98 -7.43 10.19
CA HIS A 129 -3.02 -8.42 9.91
C HIS A 129 -2.86 -9.05 8.54
N ALA A 130 -2.66 -8.24 7.50
CA ALA A 130 -2.46 -8.76 6.15
C ALA A 130 -1.19 -9.62 6.06
N ASN A 131 -0.11 -9.23 6.74
CA ASN A 131 1.11 -10.02 6.82
C ASN A 131 0.92 -11.33 7.58
N GLU A 132 0.16 -11.36 8.68
CA GLU A 132 -0.17 -12.61 9.39
C GLU A 132 -0.90 -13.60 8.48
N ALA A 133 -1.91 -13.15 7.73
CA ALA A 133 -2.63 -14.00 6.78
C ALA A 133 -1.70 -14.57 5.69
N ILE A 134 -0.79 -13.75 5.17
CA ILE A 134 0.22 -14.19 4.20
C ILE A 134 1.18 -15.22 4.82
N LEU A 135 1.60 -15.01 6.07
CA LEU A 135 2.49 -15.95 6.77
C LEU A 135 1.81 -17.28 7.07
N GLU A 136 0.51 -17.27 7.36
CA GLU A 136 -0.27 -18.50 7.54
C GLU A 136 -0.33 -19.32 6.23
N GLU A 137 -0.67 -18.67 5.11
CA GLU A 137 -0.63 -19.32 3.78
C GLU A 137 0.78 -19.87 3.47
N ARG A 138 1.81 -19.04 3.71
CA ARG A 138 3.20 -19.42 3.50
C ARG A 138 3.59 -20.61 4.37
N GLY A 139 3.25 -20.59 5.65
CA GLY A 139 3.55 -21.66 6.61
C GLY A 139 2.93 -23.00 6.18
N LYS A 140 1.67 -22.99 5.76
CA LYS A 140 0.99 -24.18 5.23
C LYS A 140 1.70 -24.69 3.98
N LEU A 141 2.04 -23.82 3.03
CA LEU A 141 2.74 -24.19 1.80
C LEU A 141 4.10 -24.81 2.09
N LEU A 142 4.90 -24.19 2.97
CA LEU A 142 6.22 -24.69 3.36
C LEU A 142 6.16 -26.05 4.09
N ALA A 143 5.10 -26.32 4.85
CA ALA A 143 4.88 -27.61 5.50
C ALA A 143 4.51 -28.73 4.52
N LEU A 144 3.89 -28.38 3.39
CA LEU A 144 3.49 -29.32 2.34
C LEU A 144 4.58 -29.52 1.28
N ALA A 145 5.32 -28.48 0.94
CA ALA A 145 6.31 -28.46 -0.15
C ALA A 145 7.36 -29.59 -0.15
N PRO A 146 7.87 -30.08 1.00
CA PRO A 146 8.82 -31.20 1.02
C PRO A 146 8.19 -32.56 0.67
N LYS A 147 6.85 -32.68 0.66
CA LYS A 147 6.13 -33.92 0.41
C LYS A 147 5.86 -34.11 -1.09
N PRO A 148 5.96 -35.31 -1.63
CA PRO A 148 5.56 -35.56 -3.01
C PRO A 148 4.12 -35.08 -3.26
N LEU A 149 3.85 -34.36 -4.34
CA LEU A 149 2.53 -33.76 -4.62
C LEU A 149 1.40 -34.77 -4.68
N ASN A 150 1.67 -36.00 -5.16
CA ASN A 150 0.71 -37.10 -5.19
C ASN A 150 0.31 -37.61 -3.80
N SER A 151 1.10 -37.34 -2.75
CA SER A 151 0.79 -37.68 -1.36
C SER A 151 -0.04 -36.62 -0.64
N TRP A 152 -0.26 -35.45 -1.24
CA TRP A 152 -1.08 -34.40 -0.64
C TRP A 152 -2.55 -34.82 -0.60
N ALA A 153 -3.28 -34.42 0.44
CA ALA A 153 -4.72 -34.61 0.48
C ALA A 153 -5.41 -33.86 -0.69
N ALA A 154 -6.57 -34.36 -1.12
CA ALA A 154 -7.30 -33.70 -2.22
C ALA A 154 -7.62 -32.26 -1.95
N GLN A 155 -7.97 -31.91 -0.71
CA GLN A 155 -8.23 -30.52 -0.27
C GLN A 155 -6.98 -29.63 -0.41
N ASP A 156 -5.78 -30.16 -0.10
CA ASP A 156 -4.54 -29.37 -0.21
C ASP A 156 -4.13 -29.17 -1.67
N ARG A 157 -4.42 -30.13 -2.56
CA ARG A 157 -4.22 -29.95 -4.00
C ARG A 157 -5.18 -28.92 -4.60
N ASN A 158 -6.45 -28.92 -4.17
CA ASN A 158 -7.41 -27.89 -4.58
C ASN A 158 -6.98 -26.51 -4.11
N TRP A 159 -6.56 -26.39 -2.85
CA TRP A 159 -6.03 -25.15 -2.30
C TRP A 159 -4.77 -24.67 -3.04
N LEU A 160 -3.88 -25.57 -3.48
CA LEU A 160 -2.74 -25.21 -4.33
C LEU A 160 -3.20 -24.57 -5.66
N GLY A 161 -4.27 -25.11 -6.27
CA GLY A 161 -4.88 -24.52 -7.46
C GLY A 161 -5.48 -23.14 -7.21
N GLU A 162 -6.15 -22.95 -6.06
CA GLU A 162 -6.66 -21.63 -5.65
C GLU A 162 -5.52 -20.61 -5.44
N LEU A 163 -4.40 -21.06 -4.85
CA LEU A 163 -3.21 -20.21 -4.74
C LEU A 163 -2.61 -19.85 -6.10
N ALA A 164 -2.58 -20.81 -7.04
CA ALA A 164 -2.08 -20.54 -8.39
C ALA A 164 -2.87 -19.42 -9.07
N LEU A 165 -4.20 -19.46 -8.99
CA LEU A 165 -5.08 -18.38 -9.47
C LEU A 165 -4.85 -17.06 -8.70
N LYS A 166 -4.87 -17.12 -7.36
CA LYS A 166 -4.69 -15.96 -6.50
C LYS A 166 -3.38 -15.20 -6.78
N TYR A 167 -2.31 -15.94 -7.09
CA TYR A 167 -0.98 -15.36 -7.30
C TYR A 167 -0.58 -15.28 -8.79
N ASN A 168 -1.51 -15.49 -9.74
CA ASN A 168 -1.29 -15.40 -11.19
C ASN A 168 -0.13 -16.29 -11.68
N VAL A 169 -0.18 -17.58 -11.36
CA VAL A 169 0.82 -18.61 -11.74
C VAL A 169 0.17 -19.91 -12.17
N GLU A 170 -1.04 -19.85 -12.68
CA GLU A 170 -1.82 -20.98 -13.19
C GLU A 170 -1.21 -21.66 -14.43
N ASP A 171 -0.24 -21.04 -15.06
CA ASP A 171 0.55 -21.58 -16.16
C ASP A 171 1.67 -22.52 -15.71
N LEU A 172 1.91 -22.63 -14.39
CA LEU A 172 2.94 -23.48 -13.80
C LEU A 172 2.32 -24.71 -13.15
N GLU A 173 3.09 -25.82 -13.12
CA GLU A 173 2.66 -27.07 -12.52
C GLU A 173 3.76 -27.71 -11.65
N GLY A 174 3.36 -28.65 -10.80
CA GLY A 174 4.26 -29.48 -10.00
C GLY A 174 5.18 -28.67 -9.09
N GLN A 175 6.47 -29.02 -9.08
CA GLN A 175 7.46 -28.36 -8.22
C GLN A 175 7.71 -26.92 -8.64
N GLN A 176 7.61 -26.59 -9.93
CA GLN A 176 7.81 -25.21 -10.42
C GLN A 176 6.73 -24.26 -9.87
N LEU A 177 5.48 -24.71 -9.82
CA LEU A 177 4.38 -23.97 -9.20
C LEU A 177 4.65 -23.74 -7.71
N ILE A 178 5.05 -24.78 -6.98
CA ILE A 178 5.33 -24.70 -5.53
C ILE A 178 6.46 -23.69 -5.27
N ASP A 179 7.57 -23.77 -6.01
CA ASP A 179 8.73 -22.91 -5.84
C ASP A 179 8.39 -21.44 -6.15
N GLU A 180 7.59 -21.21 -7.20
CA GLU A 180 7.14 -19.86 -7.55
C GLU A 180 6.17 -19.30 -6.48
N LEU A 181 5.24 -20.11 -5.98
CA LEU A 181 4.35 -19.69 -4.90
C LEU A 181 5.14 -19.36 -3.61
N ILE A 182 6.14 -20.15 -3.24
CA ILE A 182 7.02 -19.85 -2.10
C ILE A 182 7.73 -18.51 -2.28
N ARG A 183 8.09 -18.14 -3.51
CA ARG A 183 8.69 -16.82 -3.83
C ARG A 183 7.68 -15.68 -3.73
N ARG A 184 6.41 -15.92 -4.13
CA ARG A 184 5.35 -14.90 -4.16
C ARG A 184 4.72 -14.69 -2.79
N ILE A 185 4.40 -15.75 -2.07
CA ILE A 185 3.71 -15.70 -0.78
C ILE A 185 4.71 -15.36 0.33
N ASP A 186 4.93 -14.07 0.54
CA ASP A 186 5.74 -13.57 1.66
C ASP A 186 5.31 -12.13 2.01
N ILE A 187 5.67 -11.68 3.20
CA ILE A 187 5.25 -10.40 3.76
C ILE A 187 5.82 -9.19 2.98
N VAL A 188 5.15 -8.08 3.13
CA VAL A 188 5.70 -6.75 2.83
C VAL A 188 6.09 -6.10 4.16
N PRO A 189 7.35 -5.64 4.34
CA PRO A 189 7.76 -4.99 5.59
C PRO A 189 6.81 -3.86 5.98
N ALA A 190 6.50 -3.76 7.27
CA ALA A 190 5.54 -2.79 7.77
C ALA A 190 5.94 -1.34 7.45
N SER A 191 7.23 -1.03 7.60
CA SER A 191 7.79 0.27 7.24
C SER A 191 7.55 0.65 5.79
N LEU A 192 7.74 -0.29 4.87
CA LEU A 192 7.56 -0.07 3.43
C LEU A 192 6.09 0.13 3.08
N ALA A 193 5.21 -0.73 3.60
CA ALA A 193 3.77 -0.64 3.33
C ALA A 193 3.18 0.67 3.87
N VAL A 194 3.56 1.08 5.09
CA VAL A 194 3.10 2.35 5.68
C VAL A 194 3.67 3.55 4.91
N ALA A 195 4.93 3.50 4.45
CA ALA A 195 5.52 4.58 3.66
C ALA A 195 4.82 4.75 2.30
N GLN A 196 4.52 3.66 1.60
CA GLN A 196 3.75 3.70 0.36
C GLN A 196 2.32 4.19 0.60
N ALA A 197 1.66 3.71 1.65
CA ALA A 197 0.34 4.21 2.04
C ALA A 197 0.35 5.73 2.28
N ALA A 198 1.38 6.24 2.95
CA ALA A 198 1.53 7.68 3.22
C ALA A 198 1.76 8.51 1.95
N GLU A 199 2.63 8.05 1.05
CA GLU A 199 2.92 8.72 -0.23
C GLU A 199 1.69 8.75 -1.13
N GLU A 200 1.05 7.59 -1.35
CA GLU A 200 -0.08 7.45 -2.29
C GLU A 200 -1.34 8.18 -1.83
N SER A 201 -1.60 8.19 -0.52
CA SER A 201 -2.83 8.79 0.05
C SER A 201 -2.64 10.23 0.54
N GLY A 202 -1.42 10.79 0.48
CA GLY A 202 -1.09 12.07 1.12
C GLY A 202 -1.31 12.00 2.64
N TRP A 203 -0.84 10.93 3.28
CA TRP A 203 -1.07 10.66 4.71
C TRP A 203 -2.56 10.53 5.05
N GLY A 204 -3.32 9.87 4.17
CA GLY A 204 -4.75 9.61 4.34
C GLY A 204 -5.66 10.79 4.08
N THR A 205 -5.16 11.89 3.52
CA THR A 205 -5.96 13.12 3.30
C THR A 205 -6.51 13.25 1.89
N SER A 206 -6.12 12.38 0.96
CA SER A 206 -6.63 12.42 -0.40
C SER A 206 -8.13 12.08 -0.45
N ARG A 207 -8.85 12.66 -1.40
CA ARG A 207 -10.27 12.36 -1.64
C ARG A 207 -10.53 10.86 -1.78
N PHE A 208 -9.68 10.17 -2.53
CA PHE A 208 -9.83 8.72 -2.77
C PHE A 208 -9.63 7.89 -1.50
N ALA A 209 -8.70 8.31 -0.61
CA ALA A 209 -8.52 7.65 0.68
C ALA A 209 -9.73 7.84 1.59
N ILE A 210 -10.34 9.02 1.60
CA ILE A 210 -11.48 9.35 2.47
C ILE A 210 -12.79 8.75 1.94
N GLU A 211 -13.09 8.93 0.64
CA GLU A 211 -14.38 8.54 0.06
C GLU A 211 -14.45 7.05 -0.30
N GLY A 212 -13.29 6.42 -0.60
CA GLY A 212 -13.26 5.05 -1.12
C GLY A 212 -12.25 4.14 -0.46
N ASN A 213 -11.65 4.51 0.67
CA ASN A 213 -10.60 3.72 1.32
C ASN A 213 -9.44 3.32 0.36
N ALA A 214 -9.28 4.05 -0.74
CA ALA A 214 -8.32 3.78 -1.82
C ALA A 214 -6.93 4.33 -1.47
N ILE A 215 -6.30 3.71 -0.48
CA ILE A 215 -5.02 4.18 0.08
C ILE A 215 -3.88 4.12 -0.94
N PHE A 216 -3.86 3.11 -1.81
CA PHE A 216 -2.75 2.84 -2.74
C PHE A 216 -3.08 3.20 -4.20
N GLY A 217 -4.21 3.86 -4.46
CA GLY A 217 -4.55 4.37 -5.78
C GLY A 217 -4.70 3.31 -6.87
N GLN A 218 -5.11 2.09 -6.54
CA GLN A 218 -5.31 1.01 -7.50
C GLN A 218 -6.45 1.34 -8.48
N TRP A 219 -6.28 0.91 -9.73
CA TRP A 219 -7.26 1.16 -10.79
C TRP A 219 -8.24 0.01 -10.99
N THR A 220 -9.42 0.32 -11.48
CA THR A 220 -10.45 -0.64 -11.92
C THR A 220 -11.16 -0.12 -13.17
N THR A 221 -11.71 -1.03 -13.97
CA THR A 221 -12.62 -0.71 -15.08
C THR A 221 -14.10 -0.73 -14.65
N SER A 222 -14.37 -1.19 -13.41
CA SER A 222 -15.72 -1.22 -12.86
C SER A 222 -16.10 0.15 -12.28
N GLU A 223 -17.07 0.82 -12.89
CA GLU A 223 -17.62 2.08 -12.39
C GLU A 223 -18.34 1.88 -11.05
N ALA A 224 -19.00 0.72 -10.86
CA ALA A 224 -19.71 0.42 -9.61
C ALA A 224 -18.77 0.30 -8.39
N ASN A 225 -17.51 -0.08 -8.62
CA ASN A 225 -16.51 -0.31 -7.58
C ASN A 225 -15.36 0.71 -7.63
N GLY A 226 -15.60 1.88 -8.22
CA GLY A 226 -14.55 2.88 -8.40
C GLY A 226 -15.01 4.31 -8.27
N LEU A 227 -14.06 5.17 -7.96
CA LEU A 227 -14.24 6.62 -7.91
C LEU A 227 -13.63 7.25 -9.17
N ARG A 228 -14.40 8.09 -9.84
CA ARG A 228 -13.92 8.82 -11.02
C ARG A 228 -12.84 9.83 -10.64
N PRO A 229 -11.68 9.87 -11.36
CA PRO A 229 -10.70 10.92 -11.19
C PRO A 229 -11.31 12.30 -11.47
N GLY A 230 -10.89 13.32 -10.70
CA GLY A 230 -11.33 14.70 -10.92
C GLY A 230 -10.85 15.20 -12.28
N GLY A 231 -11.77 15.82 -13.04
CA GLY A 231 -11.46 16.35 -14.38
C GLY A 231 -11.34 15.32 -15.49
N ALA A 232 -11.61 14.04 -15.22
CA ALA A 232 -11.67 13.02 -16.26
C ALA A 232 -12.87 13.25 -17.19
N GLU A 233 -12.64 13.14 -18.50
CA GLU A 233 -13.71 13.20 -19.52
C GLU A 233 -14.71 12.05 -19.32
N GLU A 234 -15.94 12.23 -19.79
CA GLU A 234 -17.04 11.27 -19.57
C GLU A 234 -16.73 9.89 -20.20
N GLU A 235 -15.93 9.87 -21.27
CA GLU A 235 -15.49 8.66 -21.97
C GLU A 235 -14.34 7.91 -21.27
N PHE A 236 -13.77 8.48 -20.20
CA PHE A 236 -12.69 7.84 -19.45
C PHE A 236 -13.21 6.62 -18.68
N LYS A 237 -12.66 5.44 -19.03
CA LYS A 237 -13.14 4.12 -18.57
C LYS A 237 -12.40 3.55 -17.35
N TYR A 238 -11.51 4.31 -16.75
CA TYR A 238 -10.74 3.85 -15.60
C TYR A 238 -11.13 4.64 -14.36
N PHE A 239 -11.25 3.95 -13.26
CA PHE A 239 -11.65 4.49 -11.97
C PHE A 239 -10.61 4.10 -10.92
N VAL A 240 -10.46 4.91 -9.88
CA VAL A 240 -9.70 4.50 -8.70
C VAL A 240 -10.58 3.54 -7.90
N ARG A 241 -10.08 2.31 -7.69
CA ARG A 241 -10.84 1.25 -7.02
C ARG A 241 -11.18 1.67 -5.59
N ALA A 242 -12.46 1.62 -5.23
CA ALA A 242 -12.95 1.80 -3.87
C ALA A 242 -13.02 0.46 -3.13
N PHE A 243 -12.95 0.52 -1.81
CA PHE A 243 -12.96 -0.64 -0.92
C PHE A 243 -13.94 -0.42 0.23
N ASP A 244 -14.59 -1.48 0.70
CA ASP A 244 -15.52 -1.43 1.85
C ASP A 244 -14.80 -1.12 3.17
N GLY A 245 -13.46 -1.14 3.19
CA GLY A 245 -12.66 -0.78 4.34
C GLY A 245 -11.16 -0.75 4.03
N LEU A 246 -10.42 -0.06 4.88
CA LEU A 246 -8.97 0.12 4.73
C LEU A 246 -8.19 -1.20 4.67
N GLY A 247 -8.62 -2.21 5.44
CA GLY A 247 -7.98 -3.52 5.45
C GLY A 247 -7.99 -4.20 4.08
N LEU A 248 -9.08 -4.06 3.32
CA LEU A 248 -9.19 -4.61 1.95
C LEU A 248 -8.26 -3.89 0.98
N SER A 249 -8.09 -2.57 1.14
CA SER A 249 -7.13 -1.81 0.35
C SER A 249 -5.68 -2.27 0.60
N VAL A 250 -5.32 -2.50 1.88
CA VAL A 250 -4.00 -3.03 2.27
C VAL A 250 -3.79 -4.43 1.71
N ALA A 251 -4.77 -5.31 1.85
CA ALA A 251 -4.69 -6.68 1.34
C ALA A 251 -4.51 -6.71 -0.19
N ALA A 252 -5.29 -5.91 -0.91
CA ALA A 252 -5.19 -5.80 -2.36
C ALA A 252 -3.84 -5.23 -2.82
N TYR A 253 -3.27 -4.27 -2.08
CA TYR A 253 -1.92 -3.76 -2.31
C TYR A 253 -0.85 -4.85 -2.14
N MET A 254 -0.89 -5.61 -1.05
CA MET A 254 0.08 -6.69 -0.81
C MET A 254 -0.06 -7.81 -1.85
N GLN A 255 -1.29 -8.15 -2.23
CA GLN A 255 -1.57 -9.09 -3.31
C GLN A 255 -0.94 -8.61 -4.62
N ASN A 256 -1.05 -7.34 -4.96
CA ASN A 256 -0.45 -6.77 -6.17
C ASN A 256 1.08 -6.90 -6.18
N LEU A 257 1.76 -6.54 -5.09
CA LEU A 257 3.22 -6.73 -4.98
C LEU A 257 3.64 -8.20 -5.08
N ASN A 258 2.81 -9.09 -4.56
CA ASN A 258 3.07 -10.52 -4.53
C ASN A 258 2.75 -11.25 -5.84
N SER A 259 1.86 -10.71 -6.69
CA SER A 259 1.40 -11.41 -7.91
C SER A 259 1.80 -10.72 -9.22
N HIS A 260 1.75 -9.39 -9.29
CA HIS A 260 1.89 -8.68 -10.57
C HIS A 260 3.32 -8.75 -11.14
N ALA A 261 3.42 -8.91 -12.46
CA ALA A 261 4.70 -9.09 -13.18
C ALA A 261 5.69 -7.93 -12.99
N ALA A 262 5.20 -6.69 -12.84
CA ALA A 262 6.05 -5.52 -12.62
C ALA A 262 6.93 -5.61 -11.37
N TYR A 263 6.54 -6.43 -10.37
CA TYR A 263 7.22 -6.54 -9.08
C TYR A 263 8.07 -7.81 -8.92
N VAL A 264 8.46 -8.45 -10.02
CA VAL A 264 9.35 -9.61 -9.99
C VAL A 264 10.69 -9.29 -9.32
N SER A 265 11.25 -8.10 -9.52
CA SER A 265 12.50 -7.65 -8.88
C SER A 265 12.36 -7.54 -7.37
N PHE A 266 11.21 -7.05 -6.88
CA PHE A 266 10.87 -7.00 -5.45
C PHE A 266 10.85 -8.41 -4.85
N ARG A 267 10.13 -9.34 -5.46
CA ARG A 267 10.03 -10.73 -4.98
C ARG A 267 11.36 -11.46 -5.00
N ASN A 268 12.17 -11.27 -6.05
CA ASN A 268 13.50 -11.87 -6.14
C ASN A 268 14.44 -11.33 -5.06
N ARG A 269 14.44 -10.02 -4.83
CA ARG A 269 15.25 -9.41 -3.76
C ARG A 269 14.82 -9.90 -2.39
N ARG A 270 13.51 -9.99 -2.14
CA ARG A 270 12.96 -10.49 -0.88
C ARG A 270 13.36 -11.94 -0.63
N LYS A 271 13.20 -12.82 -1.64
CA LYS A 271 13.66 -14.21 -1.54
C LYS A 271 15.17 -14.31 -1.24
N MET A 272 15.98 -13.54 -1.94
CA MET A 272 17.44 -13.53 -1.71
C MET A 272 17.78 -13.14 -0.26
N GLN A 273 17.10 -12.13 0.31
CA GLN A 273 17.30 -11.73 1.71
C GLN A 273 16.88 -12.86 2.68
N ARG A 274 15.75 -13.54 2.41
CA ARG A 274 15.31 -14.70 3.19
C ARG A 274 16.34 -15.83 3.18
N ASP A 275 16.90 -16.13 2.01
CA ASP A 275 17.87 -17.21 1.84
C ASP A 275 19.22 -16.90 2.51
N GLN A 276 19.63 -15.62 2.58
CA GLN A 276 20.93 -15.20 3.09
C GLN A 276 20.96 -14.88 4.59
N VAL A 277 19.95 -14.15 5.06
CA VAL A 277 19.97 -13.55 6.41
C VAL A 277 18.73 -13.94 7.23
N GLY A 278 17.63 -14.31 6.57
CA GLY A 278 16.34 -14.59 7.20
C GLY A 278 15.51 -13.33 7.49
N GLU A 279 16.14 -12.19 7.69
CA GLU A 279 15.50 -10.90 7.91
C GLU A 279 15.35 -10.09 6.61
N LEU A 280 14.35 -9.19 6.57
CA LEU A 280 14.09 -8.36 5.41
C LEU A 280 14.63 -6.94 5.63
N ASP A 281 15.53 -6.51 4.75
CA ASP A 281 15.96 -5.11 4.62
C ASP A 281 14.92 -4.33 3.80
N SER A 282 14.03 -3.63 4.49
CA SER A 282 12.94 -2.86 3.89
C SER A 282 13.44 -1.72 2.99
N ILE A 283 14.55 -1.06 3.35
CA ILE A 283 15.20 -0.03 2.51
C ILE A 283 15.75 -0.64 1.21
N GLY A 284 16.36 -1.82 1.31
CA GLY A 284 16.83 -2.57 0.13
C GLY A 284 15.69 -3.02 -0.77
N LEU A 285 14.53 -3.39 -0.20
CA LEU A 285 13.35 -3.74 -0.95
C LEU A 285 12.71 -2.52 -1.63
N ALA A 286 12.64 -1.36 -0.97
CA ALA A 286 12.13 -0.12 -1.56
C ALA A 286 12.85 0.24 -2.87
N LYS A 287 14.17 -0.03 -2.97
CA LYS A 287 14.96 0.23 -4.19
C LYS A 287 14.49 -0.56 -5.41
N THR A 288 13.74 -1.61 -5.24
CA THR A 288 13.23 -2.45 -6.35
C THR A 288 11.89 -1.98 -6.91
N LEU A 289 11.27 -0.96 -6.33
CA LEU A 289 9.94 -0.47 -6.69
C LEU A 289 9.96 0.61 -7.79
N LEU A 290 10.94 0.57 -8.68
CA LEU A 290 11.08 1.53 -9.79
C LEU A 290 9.87 1.55 -10.73
N SER A 291 9.20 0.41 -10.89
CA SER A 291 8.01 0.26 -11.75
C SER A 291 6.69 0.54 -11.01
N TYR A 292 6.73 0.96 -9.75
CA TYR A 292 5.52 1.25 -8.99
C TYR A 292 4.89 2.59 -9.40
N SER A 293 5.72 3.54 -9.78
CA SER A 293 5.31 4.87 -10.24
C SER A 293 6.11 5.26 -11.47
N GLU A 294 5.52 6.04 -12.36
CA GLU A 294 6.20 6.65 -13.50
C GLU A 294 7.40 7.54 -13.09
N ARG A 295 7.40 8.02 -11.85
CA ARG A 295 8.53 8.78 -11.26
C ARG A 295 9.79 7.94 -11.08
N GLY A 296 9.72 6.62 -11.20
CA GLY A 296 10.88 5.72 -11.15
C GLY A 296 11.75 5.92 -9.91
N SER A 297 13.00 6.38 -10.12
CA SER A 297 13.95 6.63 -9.02
C SER A 297 13.50 7.69 -8.03
N ASP A 298 12.79 8.72 -8.47
CA ASP A 298 12.32 9.80 -7.59
C ASP A 298 11.24 9.30 -6.63
N TYR A 299 10.41 8.35 -7.08
CA TYR A 299 9.48 7.64 -6.22
C TYR A 299 10.21 6.86 -5.13
N VAL A 300 11.23 6.08 -5.50
CA VAL A 300 12.04 5.32 -4.56
C VAL A 300 12.70 6.24 -3.52
N VAL A 301 13.21 7.39 -3.94
CA VAL A 301 13.77 8.40 -3.03
C VAL A 301 12.71 8.93 -2.08
N ALA A 302 11.50 9.25 -2.56
CA ALA A 302 10.40 9.73 -1.73
C ALA A 302 10.00 8.70 -0.67
N ILE A 303 9.79 7.43 -1.06
CA ILE A 303 9.46 6.34 -0.13
C ILE A 303 10.54 6.19 0.95
N ARG A 304 11.82 6.13 0.57
CA ARG A 304 12.91 6.02 1.53
C ARG A 304 12.99 7.22 2.47
N THR A 305 12.78 8.43 1.96
CA THR A 305 12.74 9.64 2.79
C THR A 305 11.61 9.56 3.82
N ILE A 306 10.42 9.08 3.44
CA ILE A 306 9.30 8.87 4.37
C ILE A 306 9.68 7.83 5.43
N MET A 307 10.27 6.71 5.03
CA MET A 307 10.72 5.66 5.95
C MET A 307 11.74 6.20 6.97
N GLU A 308 12.77 6.87 6.51
CA GLU A 308 13.87 7.39 7.33
C GLU A 308 13.41 8.54 8.25
N SER A 309 12.70 9.55 7.69
CA SER A 309 12.29 10.74 8.46
C SER A 309 11.22 10.46 9.52
N ASN A 310 10.47 9.37 9.39
CA ASN A 310 9.45 8.95 10.37
C ASN A 310 9.89 7.69 11.15
N GLN A 311 11.14 7.23 11.00
CA GLN A 311 11.71 6.08 11.71
C GLN A 311 10.83 4.81 11.55
N LEU A 312 10.28 4.59 10.35
CA LEU A 312 9.30 3.51 10.14
C LEU A 312 9.92 2.12 10.26
N MET A 313 11.23 1.95 9.99
CA MET A 313 11.94 0.66 10.10
C MET A 313 11.85 0.04 11.50
N GLU A 314 11.63 0.87 12.53
CA GLU A 314 11.42 0.39 13.90
C GLU A 314 10.15 -0.44 14.07
N TYR A 315 9.20 -0.36 13.09
CA TYR A 315 7.97 -1.15 13.08
C TYR A 315 8.09 -2.47 12.30
N ASP A 316 9.21 -2.76 11.65
CA ASP A 316 9.38 -4.00 10.86
C ASP A 316 9.37 -5.27 11.73
N GLN A 317 9.67 -5.13 13.03
CA GLN A 317 9.58 -6.21 14.01
C GLN A 317 8.31 -6.16 14.88
N ALA A 318 7.41 -5.20 14.62
CA ALA A 318 6.15 -5.11 15.33
C ALA A 318 5.25 -6.31 15.03
N ARG A 319 4.45 -6.71 16.02
CA ARG A 319 3.52 -7.85 15.93
C ARG A 319 2.19 -7.52 16.60
N LEU A 320 1.15 -8.18 16.14
CA LEU A 320 -0.16 -8.08 16.77
C LEU A 320 -0.15 -8.81 18.12
N ARG A 321 -0.74 -8.19 19.13
CA ARG A 321 -0.96 -8.84 20.44
C ARG A 321 -1.79 -10.11 20.25
N LEU A 322 -1.47 -11.15 21.01
CA LEU A 322 -2.25 -12.39 20.99
C LEU A 322 -3.66 -12.17 21.53
N ASP A 323 -3.79 -11.30 22.55
CA ASP A 323 -5.06 -10.92 23.16
C ASP A 323 -5.23 -9.40 23.03
N THR A 324 -6.31 -8.95 22.39
CA THR A 324 -6.75 -7.56 22.58
C THR A 324 -7.35 -7.47 23.96
N PRO A 325 -6.89 -6.56 24.85
CA PRO A 325 -7.56 -6.38 26.13
C PRO A 325 -9.03 -6.05 25.87
N THR A 326 -9.92 -6.99 26.14
CA THR A 326 -11.34 -6.72 26.18
C THR A 326 -11.57 -5.83 27.39
N ASN A 327 -11.56 -4.51 27.17
CA ASN A 327 -12.12 -3.62 28.16
C ASN A 327 -13.64 -3.85 28.12
N PRO A 328 -14.25 -4.45 29.15
CA PRO A 328 -15.67 -4.78 29.16
C PRO A 328 -16.59 -3.54 29.11
N ASN A 329 -16.03 -2.34 29.04
CA ASN A 329 -16.73 -1.04 29.02
C ASN A 329 -16.56 -0.24 27.72
N ILE A 330 -16.19 -0.87 26.58
CA ILE A 330 -16.15 -0.21 25.28
C ILE A 330 -17.31 -0.68 24.42
#